data_1095ce49dd1529fb528477bb244d4ca2
#
_entry.id   1095ce49dd1529fb528477bb244d4ca2
#
_cell.length_a   1.000
_cell.length_b   1.000
_cell.length_c   1.000
_cell.angle_alpha   90.00
_cell.angle_beta   90.00
_cell.angle_gamma   90.00
#
_symmetry.space_group_name_H-M   'P 1'
#
loop_
_entity.id
_entity.type
_entity.pdbx_description
1 polymer ?
#
loop_
_entity_poly.entity_id
_entity_poly.type
_entity_poly.pdbx_seq_one_letter_code
_entity_poly.pdbx_strand_id
1 'polypeptide(L)'
;MADRTDYDLTQHIKTSGKNLEYFDQTTGEKYVPYVIEPSLGVERLFLALLTEAYDEEVIDAEKNDTRVVLHFHPAIAPFKAAVLPLSKKLSDQAGEVFDTLSKKFNVDFDDAGSIGKRYRRQDEIGTPFCITVDFDTVGDGENPGDHCVTCLLYTSDAADD
;
A
#
# COMPACT_ATOMS: atom_id res chain seq x y z
N MET A 1 13.89 20.28 5.09
CA MET A 1 14.77 20.61 3.97
C MET A 1 15.58 21.84 4.35
N ALA A 2 16.89 21.77 4.28
CA ALA A 2 17.79 22.89 4.59
C ALA A 2 18.57 23.29 3.34
N ASP A 3 18.67 24.61 3.11
CA ASP A 3 19.59 25.16 2.13
C ASP A 3 20.89 25.47 2.87
N ARG A 4 21.96 24.73 2.55
CA ARG A 4 23.28 24.84 3.15
C ARG A 4 24.17 25.81 2.38
N THR A 5 23.66 26.39 1.33
CA THR A 5 24.40 27.26 0.39
C THR A 5 25.67 26.55 -0.13
N ASP A 6 26.73 27.29 -0.39
CA ASP A 6 28.04 26.75 -0.78
C ASP A 6 28.92 26.40 0.45
N TYR A 7 28.42 26.60 1.67
CA TYR A 7 29.19 26.48 2.91
C TYR A 7 29.87 25.13 3.05
N ASP A 8 29.13 24.05 2.95
CA ASP A 8 29.66 22.69 3.22
C ASP A 8 30.74 22.31 2.21
N LEU A 9 30.51 22.50 0.93
CA LEU A 9 31.51 22.19 -0.10
C LEU A 9 32.72 23.10 0.01
N THR A 10 32.54 24.37 0.35
CA THR A 10 33.66 25.30 0.61
C THR A 10 34.54 24.84 1.79
N GLN A 11 33.93 24.36 2.88
CA GLN A 11 34.70 23.80 4.01
C GLN A 11 35.43 22.51 3.62
N HIS A 12 34.76 21.65 2.85
CA HIS A 12 35.37 20.42 2.35
C HIS A 12 36.57 20.70 1.42
N ILE A 13 36.47 21.68 0.54
CA ILE A 13 37.60 22.13 -0.31
C ILE A 13 38.77 22.59 0.55
N LYS A 14 38.52 23.46 1.55
CA LYS A 14 39.55 23.97 2.44
C LYS A 14 40.25 22.88 3.23
N THR A 15 39.52 21.87 3.72
CA THR A 15 40.07 20.81 4.57
C THR A 15 40.75 19.72 3.76
N SER A 16 40.20 19.33 2.62
CA SER A 16 40.71 18.21 1.82
C SER A 16 41.70 18.62 0.76
N GLY A 17 41.76 19.90 0.39
CA GLY A 17 42.53 20.41 -0.75
C GLY A 17 42.02 19.93 -2.13
N LYS A 18 40.87 19.24 -2.18
CA LYS A 18 40.30 18.76 -3.44
C LYS A 18 39.39 19.80 -4.02
N ASN A 19 39.40 19.95 -5.36
CA ASN A 19 38.45 20.81 -6.06
C ASN A 19 37.09 20.13 -6.13
N LEU A 20 36.05 20.79 -5.60
CA LEU A 20 34.64 20.38 -5.64
C LEU A 20 33.75 21.37 -6.41
N GLU A 21 34.37 22.20 -7.25
CA GLU A 21 33.66 23.09 -8.14
C GLU A 21 32.95 22.31 -9.25
N TYR A 22 31.75 22.73 -9.60
CA TYR A 22 31.04 22.25 -10.77
C TYR A 22 31.37 23.14 -11.97
N PHE A 23 31.58 22.54 -13.13
CA PHE A 23 31.73 23.25 -14.38
C PHE A 23 30.46 23.11 -15.20
N ASP A 24 29.75 24.23 -15.42
CA ASP A 24 28.59 24.28 -16.27
C ASP A 24 29.01 24.36 -17.74
N GLN A 25 28.76 23.31 -18.49
CA GLN A 25 29.11 23.23 -19.91
C GLN A 25 28.27 24.19 -20.77
N THR A 26 27.10 24.64 -20.30
CA THR A 26 26.21 25.52 -21.05
C THR A 26 26.65 26.97 -20.96
N THR A 27 27.04 27.40 -19.75
CA THR A 27 27.47 28.77 -19.49
C THR A 27 29.00 28.97 -19.55
N GLY A 28 29.77 27.89 -19.43
CA GLY A 28 31.22 27.91 -19.33
C GLY A 28 31.75 28.38 -17.97
N GLU A 29 30.90 28.51 -16.98
CA GLU A 29 31.24 28.98 -15.65
C GLU A 29 31.60 27.84 -14.69
N LYS A 30 32.51 28.16 -13.73
CA LYS A 30 32.83 27.30 -12.61
C LYS A 30 32.33 27.92 -11.32
N TYR A 31 31.67 27.12 -10.49
CA TYR A 31 31.20 27.59 -9.19
C TYR A 31 31.13 26.44 -8.20
N VAL A 32 31.12 26.77 -6.89
CA VAL A 32 30.81 25.82 -5.83
C VAL A 32 29.31 25.70 -5.71
N PRO A 33 28.72 24.51 -5.99
CA PRO A 33 27.25 24.34 -5.95
C PRO A 33 26.70 24.55 -4.54
N TYR A 34 25.45 24.98 -4.46
CA TYR A 34 24.68 24.95 -3.23
C TYR A 34 24.27 23.53 -2.89
N VAL A 35 24.30 23.22 -1.62
CA VAL A 35 23.86 21.92 -1.10
C VAL A 35 22.46 22.07 -0.53
N ILE A 36 21.52 21.35 -1.12
CA ILE A 36 20.16 21.21 -0.59
C ILE A 36 20.08 19.88 0.15
N GLU A 37 19.89 19.95 1.45
CA GLU A 37 19.80 18.76 2.31
C GLU A 37 18.35 18.45 2.65
N PRO A 38 17.70 17.45 2.00
CA PRO A 38 16.46 16.90 2.48
C PRO A 38 16.74 15.92 3.62
N SER A 39 16.07 16.09 4.75
CA SER A 39 16.06 15.09 5.82
C SER A 39 14.62 14.76 6.21
N LEU A 40 14.38 13.49 6.47
CA LEU A 40 13.06 12.96 6.78
C LEU A 40 13.19 11.89 7.88
N GLY A 41 12.39 12.04 8.96
CA GLY A 41 12.28 11.00 9.98
C GLY A 41 11.28 9.93 9.55
N VAL A 42 11.66 8.66 9.62
CA VAL A 42 10.80 7.53 9.22
C VAL A 42 9.51 7.51 10.02
N GLU A 43 9.58 7.73 11.34
CA GLU A 43 8.41 7.72 12.23
C GLU A 43 7.42 8.84 11.89
N ARG A 44 7.94 10.03 11.54
CA ARG A 44 7.08 11.15 11.13
C ARG A 44 6.44 10.91 9.78
N LEU A 45 7.16 10.31 8.85
CA LEU A 45 6.59 9.92 7.56
C LEU A 45 5.50 8.87 7.74
N PHE A 46 5.76 7.86 8.57
CA PHE A 46 4.78 6.83 8.89
C PHE A 46 3.51 7.42 9.48
N LEU A 47 3.63 8.32 10.48
CA LEU A 47 2.47 9.00 11.06
C LEU A 47 1.72 9.85 10.02
N ALA A 48 2.42 10.56 9.16
CA ALA A 48 1.80 11.37 8.11
C ALA A 48 1.00 10.49 7.13
N LEU A 49 1.57 9.36 6.70
CA LEU A 49 0.90 8.42 5.80
C LEU A 49 -0.33 7.76 6.45
N LEU A 50 -0.24 7.41 7.75
CA LEU A 50 -1.40 6.89 8.49
C LEU A 50 -2.52 7.93 8.60
N THR A 51 -2.16 9.17 8.93
CA THR A 51 -3.14 10.25 9.10
C THR A 51 -3.83 10.60 7.79
N GLU A 52 -3.07 10.59 6.69
CA GLU A 52 -3.61 10.85 5.34
C GLU A 52 -4.52 9.72 4.85
N ALA A 53 -4.17 8.47 5.17
CA ALA A 53 -4.91 7.29 4.73
C ALA A 53 -6.16 7.00 5.58
N TYR A 54 -6.25 7.55 6.80
CA TYR A 54 -7.33 7.26 7.74
C TYR A 54 -8.63 7.93 7.31
N ASP A 55 -9.70 7.15 7.23
CA ASP A 55 -11.05 7.63 6.97
C ASP A 55 -12.08 6.86 7.82
N GLU A 56 -13.18 7.54 8.18
CA GLU A 56 -14.35 6.96 8.83
C GLU A 56 -15.56 7.07 7.91
N GLU A 57 -15.89 5.99 7.24
CA GLU A 57 -17.00 5.94 6.30
C GLU A 57 -18.30 5.59 7.02
N VAL A 58 -19.38 6.33 6.73
CA VAL A 58 -20.73 6.06 7.24
C VAL A 58 -21.41 5.07 6.31
N ILE A 59 -21.65 3.84 6.78
CA ILE A 59 -22.35 2.81 6.03
C ILE A 59 -23.87 2.98 6.15
N ASP A 60 -24.37 3.22 7.36
CA ASP A 60 -25.80 3.39 7.64
C ASP A 60 -25.97 4.51 8.67
N ALA A 61 -26.41 5.68 8.19
CA ALA A 61 -26.62 6.85 9.04
C ALA A 61 -27.74 6.68 10.07
N GLU A 62 -28.78 5.87 9.75
CA GLU A 62 -29.89 5.63 10.65
C GLU A 62 -29.50 4.72 11.82
N LYS A 63 -28.62 3.77 11.58
CA LYS A 63 -28.11 2.84 12.60
C LYS A 63 -26.81 3.32 13.25
N ASN A 64 -26.28 4.46 12.79
CA ASN A 64 -24.97 4.97 13.20
C ASN A 64 -23.85 3.92 13.04
N ASP A 65 -23.94 3.13 11.93
CA ASP A 65 -22.93 2.13 11.58
C ASP A 65 -21.83 2.81 10.74
N THR A 66 -20.62 2.83 11.28
CA THR A 66 -19.45 3.38 10.62
C THR A 66 -18.39 2.30 10.47
N ARG A 67 -17.52 2.47 9.49
CA ARG A 67 -16.30 1.65 9.36
C ARG A 67 -15.07 2.54 9.25
N VAL A 68 -13.97 2.06 9.80
CA VAL A 68 -12.65 2.66 9.63
C VAL A 68 -12.02 2.02 8.40
N VAL A 69 -11.47 2.86 7.53
CA VAL A 69 -10.75 2.43 6.34
C VAL A 69 -9.41 3.16 6.28
N LEU A 70 -8.35 2.43 5.93
CA LEU A 70 -7.05 3.02 5.62
C LEU A 70 -6.81 2.98 4.12
N HIS A 71 -6.97 4.10 3.44
CA HIS A 71 -6.79 4.25 2.00
C HIS A 71 -5.30 4.33 1.61
N PHE A 72 -4.55 3.26 1.85
CA PHE A 72 -3.15 3.23 1.47
C PHE A 72 -2.96 3.06 -0.03
N HIS A 73 -2.02 3.81 -0.57
CA HIS A 73 -1.51 3.49 -1.90
C HIS A 73 -0.95 2.06 -1.92
N PRO A 74 -1.25 1.22 -2.94
CA PRO A 74 -0.85 -0.19 -2.96
C PRO A 74 0.66 -0.45 -2.77
N ALA A 75 1.51 0.52 -3.15
CA ALA A 75 2.95 0.40 -2.96
C ALA A 75 3.39 0.38 -1.49
N ILE A 76 2.63 1.05 -0.59
CA ILE A 76 2.97 1.19 0.84
C ILE A 76 2.07 0.37 1.76
N ALA A 77 0.95 -0.17 1.25
CA ALA A 77 0.06 -1.02 2.02
C ALA A 77 0.83 -2.22 2.63
N PRO A 78 0.58 -2.57 3.91
CA PRO A 78 1.28 -3.68 4.59
C PRO A 78 1.05 -5.01 3.88
N PHE A 79 -0.20 -5.34 3.56
CA PHE A 79 -0.56 -6.44 2.67
C PHE A 79 -0.95 -5.89 1.31
N LYS A 80 -0.55 -6.59 0.24
CA LYS A 80 -0.89 -6.21 -1.13
C LYS A 80 -2.25 -6.75 -1.54
N ALA A 81 -2.60 -7.90 -1.01
CA ALA A 81 -3.89 -8.54 -1.21
C ALA A 81 -4.27 -9.36 0.01
N ALA A 82 -5.56 -9.66 0.15
CA ALA A 82 -6.08 -10.64 1.09
C ALA A 82 -6.92 -11.67 0.33
N VAL A 83 -6.75 -12.94 0.67
CA VAL A 83 -7.54 -14.04 0.12
C VAL A 83 -8.61 -14.44 1.13
N LEU A 84 -9.87 -14.32 0.73
CA LEU A 84 -11.03 -14.45 1.60
C LEU A 84 -11.96 -15.53 1.01
N PRO A 85 -11.94 -16.80 1.51
CA PRO A 85 -12.92 -17.79 1.07
C PRO A 85 -14.33 -17.37 1.49
N LEU A 86 -15.34 -17.42 0.61
CA LEU A 86 -16.72 -17.09 0.95
C LEU A 86 -17.25 -17.98 2.08
N SER A 87 -16.84 -19.24 2.10
CA SER A 87 -17.20 -20.23 3.11
C SER A 87 -15.95 -21.01 3.54
N LYS A 88 -15.94 -21.50 4.79
CA LYS A 88 -14.87 -22.41 5.28
C LYS A 88 -14.70 -23.68 4.43
N LYS A 89 -15.72 -24.09 3.70
CA LYS A 89 -15.62 -25.25 2.79
C LYS A 89 -14.69 -25.00 1.61
N LEU A 90 -14.40 -23.74 1.32
CA LEU A 90 -13.54 -23.30 0.23
C LEU A 90 -12.14 -22.91 0.70
N SER A 91 -11.81 -23.15 1.98
CA SER A 91 -10.52 -22.74 2.55
C SER A 91 -9.34 -23.43 1.88
N ASP A 92 -9.48 -24.67 1.45
CA ASP A 92 -8.40 -25.42 0.78
C ASP A 92 -8.09 -24.80 -0.59
N GLN A 93 -9.12 -24.53 -1.41
CA GLN A 93 -8.96 -23.90 -2.72
C GLN A 93 -8.46 -22.45 -2.61
N ALA A 94 -8.98 -21.71 -1.63
CA ALA A 94 -8.47 -20.36 -1.33
C ALA A 94 -7.01 -20.41 -0.87
N GLY A 95 -6.60 -21.47 -0.16
CA GLY A 95 -5.21 -21.73 0.22
C GLY A 95 -4.28 -21.87 -0.98
N GLU A 96 -4.71 -22.53 -2.05
CA GLU A 96 -3.93 -22.65 -3.29
C GLU A 96 -3.70 -21.28 -3.97
N VAL A 97 -4.73 -20.43 -3.95
CA VAL A 97 -4.62 -19.06 -4.45
C VAL A 97 -3.65 -18.24 -3.59
N PHE A 98 -3.79 -18.35 -2.26
CA PHE A 98 -2.87 -17.71 -1.32
C PHE A 98 -1.42 -18.16 -1.53
N ASP A 99 -1.17 -19.47 -1.63
CA ASP A 99 0.17 -20.04 -1.85
C ASP A 99 0.79 -19.54 -3.17
N THR A 100 -0.02 -19.33 -4.17
CA THR A 100 0.43 -18.80 -5.46
C THR A 100 0.83 -17.33 -5.37
N LEU A 101 0.01 -16.53 -4.72
CA LEU A 101 0.23 -15.07 -4.59
C LEU A 101 1.33 -14.74 -3.60
N SER A 102 1.43 -15.48 -2.49
CA SER A 102 2.42 -15.24 -1.43
C SER A 102 3.86 -15.44 -1.88
N LYS A 103 4.09 -16.14 -2.99
CA LYS A 103 5.42 -16.28 -3.62
C LYS A 103 5.95 -14.94 -4.18
N LYS A 104 5.06 -13.97 -4.44
CA LYS A 104 5.41 -12.70 -5.11
C LYS A 104 5.06 -11.48 -4.28
N PHE A 105 4.05 -11.58 -3.42
CA PHE A 105 3.50 -10.45 -2.69
C PHE A 105 3.32 -10.78 -1.21
N ASN A 106 3.28 -9.76 -0.36
CA ASN A 106 2.81 -9.93 1.01
C ASN A 106 1.28 -10.01 0.99
N VAL A 107 0.74 -11.17 1.28
CA VAL A 107 -0.69 -11.50 1.18
C VAL A 107 -1.18 -11.96 2.54
N ASP A 108 -2.39 -11.56 2.92
CA ASP A 108 -3.09 -12.07 4.09
C ASP A 108 -4.10 -13.15 3.69
N PHE A 109 -4.43 -14.04 4.64
CA PHE A 109 -5.45 -15.07 4.47
C PHE A 109 -6.38 -15.05 5.67
N ASP A 110 -7.67 -14.86 5.45
CA ASP A 110 -8.64 -14.79 6.53
C ASP A 110 -9.91 -15.60 6.22
N ASP A 111 -10.12 -16.67 6.99
CA ASP A 111 -11.33 -17.50 6.93
C ASP A 111 -12.18 -17.41 8.20
N ALA A 112 -11.87 -16.49 9.12
CA ALA A 112 -12.51 -16.37 10.42
C ALA A 112 -13.78 -15.51 10.39
N GLY A 113 -14.89 -16.04 10.89
CA GLY A 113 -16.17 -15.33 11.00
C GLY A 113 -16.92 -15.19 9.66
N SER A 114 -17.81 -14.20 9.54
CA SER A 114 -18.53 -13.90 8.31
C SER A 114 -17.68 -13.16 7.31
N ILE A 115 -18.01 -13.26 6.02
CA ILE A 115 -17.27 -12.59 4.94
C ILE A 115 -17.25 -11.06 5.16
N GLY A 116 -18.34 -10.42 5.56
CA GLY A 116 -18.38 -8.98 5.84
C GLY A 116 -17.44 -8.56 6.97
N LYS A 117 -17.24 -9.40 8.01
CA LYS A 117 -16.26 -9.12 9.07
C LYS A 117 -14.81 -9.24 8.56
N ARG A 118 -14.56 -10.14 7.60
CA ARG A 118 -13.24 -10.30 6.97
C ARG A 118 -12.89 -9.06 6.15
N TYR A 119 -13.84 -8.57 5.35
CA TYR A 119 -13.66 -7.31 4.62
C TYR A 119 -13.38 -6.14 5.55
N ARG A 120 -14.15 -5.95 6.62
CA ARG A 120 -13.91 -4.87 7.59
C ARG A 120 -12.51 -4.90 8.19
N ARG A 121 -11.97 -6.09 8.50
CA ARG A 121 -10.59 -6.21 8.99
C ARG A 121 -9.56 -5.78 7.95
N GLN A 122 -9.81 -6.08 6.68
CA GLN A 122 -8.94 -5.66 5.59
C GLN A 122 -9.03 -4.16 5.32
N ASP A 123 -10.21 -3.56 5.49
CA ASP A 123 -10.40 -2.11 5.43
C ASP A 123 -9.57 -1.41 6.53
N GLU A 124 -9.65 -1.90 7.76
CA GLU A 124 -8.95 -1.34 8.91
C GLU A 124 -7.42 -1.36 8.78
N ILE A 125 -6.86 -2.33 8.06
CA ILE A 125 -5.41 -2.42 7.82
C ILE A 125 -4.99 -1.87 6.45
N GLY A 126 -5.93 -1.44 5.63
CA GLY A 126 -5.68 -0.78 4.36
C GLY A 126 -5.15 -1.71 3.27
N THR A 127 -5.68 -2.95 3.21
CA THR A 127 -5.36 -3.90 2.15
C THR A 127 -6.06 -3.50 0.85
N PRO A 128 -5.34 -3.17 -0.24
CA PRO A 128 -5.95 -2.59 -1.44
C PRO A 128 -6.74 -3.58 -2.28
N PHE A 129 -6.41 -4.87 -2.23
CA PHE A 129 -7.07 -5.91 -3.03
C PHE A 129 -7.62 -7.00 -2.12
N CYS A 130 -8.93 -7.25 -2.19
CA CYS A 130 -9.56 -8.39 -1.55
C CYS A 130 -10.02 -9.39 -2.62
N ILE A 131 -9.52 -10.61 -2.53
CA ILE A 131 -9.74 -11.70 -3.48
C ILE A 131 -10.66 -12.71 -2.82
N THR A 132 -11.90 -12.79 -3.30
CA THR A 132 -12.89 -13.75 -2.79
C THR A 132 -12.95 -14.98 -3.68
N VAL A 133 -12.78 -16.15 -3.05
CA VAL A 133 -13.00 -17.46 -3.65
C VAL A 133 -14.42 -17.91 -3.25
N ASP A 134 -15.29 -18.07 -4.22
CA ASP A 134 -16.67 -18.47 -4.04
C ASP A 134 -17.00 -19.84 -4.67
N PHE A 135 -18.26 -20.23 -4.64
CA PHE A 135 -18.68 -21.53 -5.19
C PHE A 135 -18.68 -21.53 -6.73
N ASP A 136 -18.85 -20.38 -7.36
CA ASP A 136 -18.79 -20.26 -8.82
C ASP A 136 -17.33 -20.43 -9.31
N THR A 137 -16.37 -19.98 -8.51
CA THR A 137 -14.93 -20.18 -8.76
C THR A 137 -14.58 -21.68 -8.85
N VAL A 138 -15.11 -22.49 -7.94
CA VAL A 138 -14.71 -23.90 -7.77
C VAL A 138 -15.62 -24.86 -8.51
N GLY A 139 -16.90 -24.50 -8.66
CA GLY A 139 -17.95 -25.38 -9.15
C GLY A 139 -18.52 -26.31 -8.07
N ASP A 140 -19.62 -27.00 -8.38
CA ASP A 140 -20.37 -27.84 -7.44
C ASP A 140 -20.44 -29.32 -7.85
N GLY A 141 -19.65 -29.74 -8.82
CA GLY A 141 -19.62 -31.11 -9.35
C GLY A 141 -20.61 -31.37 -10.48
N GLU A 142 -21.68 -30.59 -10.63
CA GLU A 142 -22.56 -30.59 -11.81
C GLU A 142 -22.13 -29.51 -12.81
N ASN A 143 -21.63 -28.38 -12.30
CA ASN A 143 -21.05 -27.31 -13.09
C ASN A 143 -19.54 -27.21 -12.82
N PRO A 144 -18.70 -27.26 -13.85
CA PRO A 144 -17.28 -26.93 -13.68
C PRO A 144 -17.20 -25.46 -13.28
N GLY A 145 -16.43 -25.14 -12.24
CA GLY A 145 -16.22 -23.75 -11.85
C GLY A 145 -15.64 -22.92 -13.00
N ASP A 146 -15.82 -21.62 -12.92
CA ASP A 146 -15.30 -20.69 -13.93
C ASP A 146 -13.79 -20.41 -13.73
N HIS A 147 -13.21 -20.88 -12.61
CA HIS A 147 -11.84 -20.64 -12.19
C HIS A 147 -11.47 -19.16 -12.10
N CYS A 148 -12.46 -18.29 -11.90
CA CYS A 148 -12.31 -16.87 -11.70
C CYS A 148 -12.56 -16.51 -10.25
N VAL A 149 -11.84 -15.52 -9.73
CA VAL A 149 -12.03 -15.00 -8.38
C VAL A 149 -12.65 -13.61 -8.46
N THR A 150 -13.47 -13.25 -7.49
CA THR A 150 -13.94 -11.89 -7.36
C THR A 150 -12.89 -11.06 -6.68
N CYS A 151 -12.42 -9.99 -7.35
CA CYS A 151 -11.41 -9.07 -6.79
C CYS A 151 -12.04 -7.69 -6.58
N LEU A 152 -12.08 -7.24 -5.33
CA LEU A 152 -12.46 -5.87 -4.98
C LEU A 152 -11.21 -5.01 -4.81
N LEU A 153 -11.24 -3.81 -5.39
CA LEU A 153 -10.19 -2.81 -5.29
C LEU A 153 -10.69 -1.63 -4.46
N TYR A 154 -10.12 -1.40 -3.29
CA TYR A 154 -10.54 -0.35 -2.36
C TYR A 154 -10.03 1.06 -2.67
N THR A 155 -9.24 1.24 -3.71
CA THR A 155 -8.70 2.55 -4.10
C THR A 155 -9.54 3.33 -5.11
N SER A 156 -10.63 2.74 -5.59
CA SER A 156 -11.60 3.39 -6.47
C SER A 156 -13.00 3.20 -5.90
N ASP A 157 -13.85 4.20 -6.03
CA ASP A 157 -15.26 4.31 -5.59
C ASP A 157 -16.17 3.11 -5.99
N ALA A 158 -15.78 1.90 -5.70
CA ALA A 158 -16.54 0.69 -5.99
C ALA A 158 -17.25 0.17 -4.73
N ALA A 159 -17.98 1.03 -4.06
CA ALA A 159 -18.87 0.65 -2.96
C ALA A 159 -20.31 1.11 -3.21
N ASP A 160 -20.68 1.31 -4.47
CA ASP A 160 -22.08 1.48 -4.87
C ASP A 160 -22.46 0.33 -5.83
N ASP A 161 -22.83 -0.84 -5.22
CA ASP A 161 -23.86 -1.76 -5.73
C ASP A 161 -24.23 -2.78 -4.63
#